data_329b6759fa67277b3008d82594bc36d4
#
_entry.id   329b6759fa67277b3008d82594bc36d4
#
_cell.length_a   1.000
_cell.length_b   1.000
_cell.length_c   1.000
_cell.angle_alpha   90.00
_cell.angle_beta   90.00
_cell.angle_gamma   90.00
#
_symmetry.space_group_name_H-M   'P 1'
#
loop_
_entity.id
_entity.type
_entity.pdbx_description
1 polymer ?
#
loop_
_entity_poly.entity_id
_entity_poly.type
_entity_poly.pdbx_seq_one_letter_code
_entity_poly.pdbx_strand_id
1 'polypeptide(L)' 'MDVIKHELYDTLVQKYKSEILAYRTTLRVYFENLVAVGEHPTHLKDMDELIEKAACANDKLKMLRLMYKEMYSKL' A
#
# COMPACT_ATOMS: atom_id res chain seq x y z
N MET A 1 -11.46 -21.23 -15.89
CA MET A 1 -10.41 -20.26 -16.17
C MET A 1 -10.70 -18.89 -15.61
N ASP A 2 -11.93 -18.41 -15.79
CA ASP A 2 -12.30 -17.10 -15.25
C ASP A 2 -12.23 -17.02 -13.74
N VAL A 3 -12.53 -18.14 -13.05
CA VAL A 3 -12.44 -18.20 -11.59
C VAL A 3 -11.02 -17.95 -11.11
N ILE A 4 -10.04 -18.61 -11.74
CA ILE A 4 -8.63 -18.42 -11.35
C ILE A 4 -8.17 -17.00 -11.62
N LYS A 5 -8.58 -16.42 -12.74
CA LYS A 5 -8.24 -15.06 -13.09
C LYS A 5 -8.75 -14.08 -12.03
N HIS A 6 -10.00 -14.23 -11.62
CA HIS A 6 -10.59 -13.39 -10.58
C HIS A 6 -9.93 -13.58 -9.22
N GLU A 7 -9.60 -14.83 -8.88
CA GLU A 7 -8.93 -15.11 -7.61
C GLU A 7 -7.54 -14.48 -7.55
N LEU A 8 -6.80 -14.55 -8.65
CA LEU A 8 -5.47 -13.93 -8.72
C LEU A 8 -5.57 -12.40 -8.59
N TYR A 9 -6.53 -11.82 -9.28
CA TYR A 9 -6.78 -10.37 -9.19
C TYR A 9 -7.12 -9.98 -7.76
N ASP A 10 -8.09 -10.68 -7.16
CA ASP A 10 -8.53 -10.36 -5.79
C ASP A 10 -7.40 -10.53 -4.80
N THR A 11 -6.58 -11.55 -4.97
CA THR A 11 -5.44 -11.80 -4.09
C THR A 11 -4.44 -10.64 -4.15
N LEU A 12 -4.14 -10.16 -5.35
CA LEU A 12 -3.24 -9.01 -5.51
C LEU A 12 -3.85 -7.73 -4.91
N VAL A 13 -5.15 -7.52 -5.11
CA VAL A 13 -5.83 -6.38 -4.51
C VAL A 13 -5.69 -6.41 -2.98
N GLN A 14 -5.94 -7.58 -2.38
CA GLN A 14 -5.83 -7.72 -0.93
C GLN A 14 -4.39 -7.55 -0.46
N LYS A 15 -3.44 -8.05 -1.22
CA LYS A 15 -2.02 -7.88 -0.90
C LYS A 15 -1.66 -6.40 -0.80
N TYR A 16 -2.01 -5.62 -1.81
CA TYR A 16 -1.66 -4.20 -1.82
C TYR A 16 -2.41 -3.42 -0.75
N LYS A 17 -3.70 -3.73 -0.53
CA LYS A 17 -4.47 -3.10 0.55
C LYS A 17 -3.87 -3.39 1.92
N SER A 18 -3.42 -4.63 2.12
CA SER A 18 -2.81 -5.04 3.38
C SER A 18 -1.49 -4.32 3.60
N GLU A 19 -0.69 -4.16 2.56
CA GLU A 19 0.58 -3.43 2.63
C GLU A 19 0.33 -1.97 3.01
N ILE A 20 -0.63 -1.32 2.35
CA ILE A 20 -0.99 0.07 2.64
C ILE A 20 -1.43 0.22 4.10
N LEU A 21 -2.26 -0.70 4.56
CA LEU A 21 -2.73 -0.69 5.94
C LEU A 21 -1.57 -0.83 6.93
N ALA A 22 -0.64 -1.74 6.64
CA ALA A 22 0.52 -1.96 7.51
C ALA A 22 1.40 -0.71 7.60
N TYR A 23 1.69 -0.07 6.47
CA TYR A 23 2.49 1.15 6.47
C TYR A 23 1.79 2.29 7.19
N ARG A 24 0.47 2.42 6.98
CA ARG A 24 -0.32 3.44 7.66
C ARG A 24 -0.33 3.23 9.17
N THR A 25 -0.49 2.00 9.61
CA THR A 25 -0.51 1.67 11.02
C THR A 25 0.83 1.98 11.68
N THR A 26 1.92 1.63 11.02
CA THR A 26 3.26 1.93 11.53
C THR A 26 3.51 3.43 11.58
N LEU A 27 3.12 4.15 10.53
CA LEU A 27 3.27 5.61 10.50
C LEU A 27 2.48 6.26 11.63
N ARG A 28 1.29 5.74 11.91
CA ARG A 28 0.47 6.24 13.00
C ARG A 28 1.17 6.10 14.36
N VAL A 29 1.88 5.00 14.56
CA VAL A 29 2.67 4.81 15.79
C VAL A 29 3.69 5.93 15.94
N TYR A 30 4.37 6.30 14.86
CA TYR A 30 5.33 7.39 14.90
C TYR A 30 4.66 8.72 15.28
N PHE A 31 3.53 9.03 14.66
CA PHE A 31 2.83 10.28 14.92
C PHE A 31 2.29 10.38 16.35
N GLU A 32 1.86 9.25 16.90
CA GLU A 32 1.27 9.24 18.24
C GLU A 32 2.30 9.10 19.36
N ASN A 33 3.54 8.77 19.02
CA ASN A 33 4.61 8.61 20.03
C ASN A 33 5.44 9.89 20.11
N LEU A 34 4.91 10.88 20.81
CA LEU A 34 5.52 12.21 20.91
C LEU A 34 6.87 12.20 21.61
N VAL A 35 7.11 11.24 22.50
CA VAL A 35 8.37 11.17 23.25
C VAL A 35 9.54 10.83 22.35
N ALA A 36 9.32 9.98 21.36
CA ALA A 36 10.40 9.53 20.48
C ALA A 36 10.76 10.53 19.40
N VAL A 37 9.79 11.35 18.95
CA VAL A 37 9.95 12.18 17.76
C VAL A 37 11.02 13.27 17.93
N GLY A 38 11.19 13.81 19.15
CA GLY A 38 12.11 14.91 19.39
C GLY A 38 13.57 14.52 19.50
N GLU A 39 13.89 13.25 19.69
CA GLU A 39 15.24 12.84 20.07
C GLU A 39 16.03 12.11 18.99
N HIS A 40 15.35 11.61 17.95
CA HIS A 40 16.00 10.79 16.94
C HIS A 40 15.68 11.28 15.53
N PRO A 41 16.62 11.92 14.85
CA PRO A 41 16.39 12.40 13.47
C PRO A 41 16.09 11.27 12.48
N THR A 42 16.45 10.02 12.85
CA THR A 42 16.12 8.86 12.01
C THR A 42 14.62 8.60 11.87
N HIS A 43 13.81 9.14 12.82
CA HIS A 43 12.36 8.97 12.73
C HIS A 43 11.77 9.62 11.49
N LEU A 44 12.27 10.79 11.10
CA LEU A 44 11.78 11.44 9.88
C LEU A 44 12.15 10.63 8.66
N LYS A 45 13.34 10.07 8.62
CA LYS A 45 13.76 9.20 7.52
C LYS A 45 12.89 7.95 7.45
N ASP A 46 12.64 7.32 8.59
CA ASP A 46 11.82 6.12 8.64
C ASP A 46 10.38 6.41 8.21
N MET A 47 9.84 7.55 8.64
CA MET A 47 8.50 7.97 8.24
C MET A 47 8.43 8.24 6.75
N ASP A 48 9.44 8.88 6.19
CA ASP A 48 9.51 9.16 4.76
C ASP A 48 9.53 7.85 3.95
N GLU A 49 10.29 6.86 4.42
CA GLU A 49 10.35 5.56 3.77
C GLU A 49 9.00 4.84 3.81
N LEU A 50 8.27 4.97 4.92
CA LEU A 50 6.92 4.39 5.02
C LEU A 50 5.96 5.04 4.04
N ILE A 51 6.05 6.35 3.88
CA ILE A 51 5.22 7.08 2.91
C ILE A 51 5.56 6.62 1.48
N GLU A 52 6.84 6.47 1.17
CA GLU A 52 7.27 6.01 -0.15
C GLU A 52 6.72 4.62 -0.46
N LYS A 53 6.83 3.70 0.49
CA LYS A 53 6.32 2.35 0.32
C LYS A 53 4.81 2.32 0.17
N ALA A 54 4.11 3.12 0.97
CA ALA A 54 2.65 3.22 0.88
C ALA A 54 2.22 3.79 -0.47
N ALA A 55 2.90 4.82 -0.94
CA ALA A 55 2.62 5.40 -2.26
C ALA A 55 2.85 4.38 -3.37
N CYS A 56 3.93 3.61 -3.28
CA CYS A 56 4.23 2.56 -4.25
C CYS A 56 3.13 1.49 -4.28
N ALA A 57 2.71 1.02 -3.11
CA ALA A 57 1.64 0.02 -3.02
C ALA A 57 0.32 0.56 -3.57
N ASN A 58 0.02 1.83 -3.27
CA ASN A 58 -1.18 2.48 -3.79
C ASN A 58 -1.15 2.59 -5.31
N ASP A 59 -0.01 2.96 -5.87
CA ASP A 59 0.17 3.05 -7.32
C ASP A 59 0.02 1.68 -7.97
N LYS A 60 0.57 0.64 -7.36
CA LYS A 60 0.41 -0.73 -7.85
C LYS A 60 -1.05 -1.14 -7.87
N LEU A 61 -1.79 -0.81 -6.83
CA LEU A 61 -3.22 -1.12 -6.76
C LEU A 61 -3.99 -0.42 -7.86
N LYS A 62 -3.71 0.86 -8.07
CA LYS A 62 -4.36 1.62 -9.14
C LYS A 62 -4.04 1.06 -10.51
N MET A 63 -2.78 0.73 -10.75
CA MET A 63 -2.34 0.19 -12.03
C MET A 63 -2.95 -1.19 -12.29
N LEU A 64 -3.00 -2.04 -11.25
CA LEU A 64 -3.61 -3.36 -11.36
C LEU A 64 -5.08 -3.25 -11.78
N ARG A 65 -5.82 -2.37 -11.12
CA ARG A 65 -7.23 -2.16 -11.43
C ARG A 65 -7.43 -1.66 -12.86
N LEU A 66 -6.61 -0.73 -13.27
CA LEU A 66 -6.67 -0.17 -14.62
C LEU A 66 -6.38 -1.22 -15.66
N MET A 67 -5.28 -1.95 -15.50
CA MET A 67 -4.87 -2.96 -16.48
C MET A 67 -5.86 -4.11 -16.55
N TYR A 68 -6.37 -4.56 -15.42
CA TYR A 68 -7.37 -5.63 -15.40
C TYR A 68 -8.64 -5.21 -16.12
N LYS A 69 -9.07 -3.99 -15.89
CA LYS A 69 -10.24 -3.43 -16.58
C LYS A 69 -10.01 -3.36 -18.09
N GLU A 70 -8.86 -2.86 -18.51
CA GLU A 70 -8.55 -2.73 -19.93
C GLU A 70 -8.45 -4.09 -20.62
N MET A 71 -7.91 -5.09 -19.92
CA MET A 71 -7.74 -6.43 -20.51
C MET A 71 -9.04 -7.21 -20.62
N TYR A 72 -9.96 -7.02 -19.67
CA TYR A 72 -11.10 -7.93 -19.55
C TYR A 72 -12.46 -7.25 -19.54
N SER A 73 -12.51 -5.95 -19.62
CA SER A 73 -13.77 -5.23 -19.74
C SER A 73 -14.06 -4.98 -21.21
N LYS A 74 -15.24 -5.40 -21.67
CA LYS A 74 -15.66 -5.18 -23.04
C LYS A 74 -16.58 -3.97 -23.11
N LEU A 75 -16.01 -2.85 -23.25
CA LEU A 75 -16.83 -1.65 -23.40
C LEU A 75 -16.84 -1.14 -24.83
#